data_b9f13dac81911c277fa825f1355fc91d
#
_entry.id   b9f13dac81911c277fa825f1355fc91d
#
_cell.length_a   1.000
_cell.length_b   1.000
_cell.length_c   1.000
_cell.angle_alpha   90.00
_cell.angle_beta   90.00
_cell.angle_gamma   90.00
#
_symmetry.space_group_name_H-M   'P 1'
#
loop_
_entity.id
_entity.type
_entity.pdbx_description
1 polymer ?
#
loop_
_entity_poly.entity_id
_entity_poly.type
_entity_poly.pdbx_seq_one_letter_code
_entity_poly.pdbx_strand_id
1 'polypeptide(L)'
;MTMTLGIKNLFGLVIGKRKPVLHCLVKNDKIKFGKMLIDIARHVNPCLTIVDGIQAMQGQGPLNGTPYPLGVMGASTDITALDRIFADLLNIPLDKVYALQAAKLKQFGQFDLEYMEISGPADYRSLAVEDFKQAYPLDISFDPARMLKSFFKQFYEIRIKEPGHARWQ
;
A
#
# COMPACT_ATOMS: atom_id res chain seq x y z
N MET A 1 6.94 0.97 5.11
CA MET A 1 6.03 1.91 4.41
C MET A 1 4.97 2.34 5.40
N THR A 2 4.76 3.63 5.50
CA THR A 2 3.88 4.24 6.50
C THR A 2 2.41 4.24 6.14
N MET A 3 2.07 4.09 4.85
CA MET A 3 0.69 4.13 4.37
C MET A 3 0.42 2.97 3.40
N THR A 4 -0.75 2.37 3.52
CA THR A 4 -1.30 1.40 2.57
C THR A 4 -2.65 1.89 2.11
N LEU A 5 -2.72 2.35 0.87
CA LEU A 5 -3.91 2.81 0.18
C LEU A 5 -3.92 2.26 -1.27
N GLY A 6 -4.47 3.01 -2.21
CA GLY A 6 -4.68 2.58 -3.58
C GLY A 6 -3.42 2.02 -4.25
N ILE A 7 -2.34 2.80 -4.32
CA ILE A 7 -1.11 2.39 -5.01
C ILE A 7 -0.55 1.08 -4.41
N LYS A 8 -0.39 1.03 -3.08
CA LYS A 8 0.18 -0.16 -2.44
C LYS A 8 -0.78 -1.36 -2.46
N ASN A 9 -2.08 -1.12 -2.49
CA ASN A 9 -3.08 -2.19 -2.59
C ASN A 9 -2.91 -3.02 -3.88
N LEU A 10 -2.53 -2.38 -4.99
CA LEU A 10 -2.26 -3.06 -6.26
C LEU A 10 -1.13 -4.09 -6.19
N PHE A 11 -0.24 -4.00 -5.20
CA PHE A 11 0.74 -5.05 -4.95
C PHE A 11 0.07 -6.40 -4.59
N GLY A 12 -1.21 -6.38 -4.19
CA GLY A 12 -2.04 -7.56 -4.02
C GLY A 12 -2.17 -8.42 -5.29
N LEU A 13 -2.14 -7.79 -6.47
CA LEU A 13 -2.25 -8.45 -7.77
C LEU A 13 -1.00 -9.28 -8.15
N VAL A 14 0.12 -9.06 -7.49
CA VAL A 14 1.34 -9.85 -7.71
C VAL A 14 1.12 -11.26 -7.16
N ILE A 15 1.16 -12.25 -8.05
CA ILE A 15 0.80 -13.63 -7.75
C ILE A 15 1.88 -14.35 -6.91
N GLY A 16 1.46 -14.98 -5.82
CA GLY A 16 2.16 -16.04 -5.10
C GLY A 16 3.61 -15.72 -4.74
N LYS A 17 4.52 -16.56 -5.19
CA LYS A 17 5.96 -16.54 -4.85
C LYS A 17 6.74 -15.35 -5.42
N ARG A 18 6.16 -14.56 -6.33
CA ARG A 18 6.80 -13.37 -6.90
C ARG A 18 6.92 -12.23 -5.88
N LYS A 19 5.98 -12.11 -4.93
CA LYS A 19 6.03 -11.06 -3.88
C LYS A 19 7.32 -11.10 -3.07
N PRO A 20 7.74 -12.24 -2.47
CA PRO A 20 9.02 -12.34 -1.77
C PRO A 20 10.23 -12.02 -2.67
N VAL A 21 10.22 -12.50 -3.92
CA VAL A 21 11.31 -12.21 -4.87
C VAL A 21 11.43 -10.72 -5.13
N LEU A 22 10.31 -10.01 -5.36
CA LEU A 22 10.30 -8.56 -5.57
C LEU A 22 10.82 -7.81 -4.34
N HIS A 23 10.47 -8.25 -3.13
CA HIS A 23 11.03 -7.68 -1.90
C HIS A 23 12.56 -7.88 -1.82
N CYS A 24 13.07 -9.07 -2.19
CA CYS A 24 14.51 -9.32 -2.24
C CYS A 24 15.22 -8.43 -3.27
N LEU A 25 14.63 -8.22 -4.45
CA LEU A 25 15.22 -7.41 -5.52
C LEU A 25 15.38 -5.93 -5.14
N VAL A 26 14.52 -5.41 -4.27
CA VAL A 26 14.60 -4.00 -3.82
C VAL A 26 15.62 -3.79 -2.69
N LYS A 27 16.16 -4.85 -2.07
CA LYS A 27 17.24 -4.81 -1.07
C LYS A 27 17.06 -3.72 0.01
N ASN A 28 15.88 -3.62 0.59
CA ASN A 28 15.53 -2.60 1.59
C ASN A 28 15.52 -1.13 1.09
N ASP A 29 15.71 -0.90 -0.20
CA ASP A 29 15.55 0.42 -0.81
C ASP A 29 14.06 0.76 -0.96
N LYS A 30 13.59 1.64 -0.07
CA LYS A 30 12.18 2.01 0.04
C LYS A 30 11.70 2.79 -1.18
N ILE A 31 12.55 3.62 -1.78
CA ILE A 31 12.22 4.37 -3.01
C ILE A 31 12.15 3.41 -4.21
N LYS A 32 13.08 2.45 -4.31
CA LYS A 32 13.04 1.43 -5.34
C LYS A 32 11.77 0.57 -5.24
N PHE A 33 11.36 0.23 -4.01
CA PHE A 33 10.08 -0.43 -3.77
C PHE A 33 8.90 0.44 -4.23
N GLY A 34 8.89 1.73 -3.87
CA GLY A 34 7.90 2.69 -4.34
C GLY A 34 7.84 2.77 -5.87
N LYS A 35 8.98 2.86 -6.54
CA LYS A 35 9.04 2.87 -8.02
C LYS A 35 8.44 1.61 -8.65
N MET A 36 8.69 0.45 -8.05
CA MET A 36 8.08 -0.82 -8.47
C MET A 36 6.55 -0.80 -8.32
N LEU A 37 6.04 -0.24 -7.22
CA LEU A 37 4.58 -0.10 -7.03
C LEU A 37 3.97 0.81 -8.10
N ILE A 38 4.65 1.89 -8.50
CA ILE A 38 4.20 2.76 -9.58
C ILE A 38 4.22 2.03 -10.93
N ASP A 39 5.21 1.17 -11.19
CA ASP A 39 5.22 0.37 -12.42
C ASP A 39 4.03 -0.60 -12.48
N ILE A 40 3.67 -1.21 -11.35
CA ILE A 40 2.46 -2.02 -11.23
C ILE A 40 1.22 -1.17 -11.49
N ALA A 41 1.10 -0.01 -10.83
CA ALA A 41 -0.05 0.89 -11.00
C ALA A 41 -0.21 1.35 -12.45
N ARG A 42 0.89 1.67 -13.13
CA ARG A 42 0.90 2.05 -14.55
C ARG A 42 0.45 0.90 -15.45
N HIS A 43 0.86 -0.33 -15.14
CA HIS A 43 0.47 -1.50 -15.92
C HIS A 43 -1.01 -1.87 -15.72
N VAL A 44 -1.51 -1.80 -14.48
CA VAL A 44 -2.92 -2.08 -14.14
C VAL A 44 -3.84 -1.00 -14.68
N ASN A 45 -3.41 0.26 -14.61
CA ASN A 45 -4.15 1.44 -15.05
C ASN A 45 -5.61 1.46 -14.57
N PRO A 46 -5.87 1.50 -13.25
CA PRO A 46 -7.22 1.44 -12.73
C PRO A 46 -8.06 2.62 -13.24
N CYS A 47 -9.24 2.36 -13.75
CA CYS A 47 -10.17 3.40 -14.23
C CYS A 47 -10.83 4.17 -13.08
N LEU A 48 -10.93 3.57 -11.90
CA LEU A 48 -11.48 4.16 -10.68
C LEU A 48 -10.81 3.50 -9.47
N THR A 49 -10.45 4.31 -8.51
CA THR A 49 -9.98 3.87 -7.19
C THR A 49 -10.92 4.40 -6.13
N ILE A 50 -11.39 3.53 -5.24
CA ILE A 50 -12.23 3.90 -4.10
C ILE A 50 -11.48 3.54 -2.82
N VAL A 51 -11.42 4.47 -1.88
CA VAL A 51 -10.90 4.26 -0.54
C VAL A 51 -12.05 4.29 0.45
N ASP A 52 -12.23 3.21 1.17
CA ASP A 52 -13.08 3.13 2.34
C ASP A 52 -12.23 3.48 3.57
N GLY A 53 -12.45 4.65 4.11
CA GLY A 53 -11.86 5.17 5.33
C GLY A 53 -12.88 5.38 6.45
N ILE A 54 -14.06 4.75 6.38
CA ILE A 54 -15.04 4.85 7.48
C ILE A 54 -14.38 4.37 8.78
N GLN A 55 -13.68 3.23 8.73
CA GLN A 55 -12.82 2.76 9.79
C GLN A 55 -11.42 2.52 9.26
N ALA A 56 -10.49 3.40 9.58
CA ALA A 56 -9.09 3.24 9.24
C ALA A 56 -8.35 2.39 10.28
N MET A 57 -7.19 1.86 9.90
CA MET A 57 -6.27 1.19 10.82
C MET A 57 -5.07 2.09 11.06
N GLN A 58 -4.85 2.47 12.29
CA GLN A 58 -3.69 3.26 12.72
C GLN A 58 -2.62 2.40 13.41
N GLY A 59 -1.40 2.92 13.50
CA GLY A 59 -0.26 2.24 14.13
C GLY A 59 0.30 1.11 13.27
N GLN A 60 0.79 0.04 13.91
CA GLN A 60 1.54 -1.04 13.25
C GLN A 60 0.63 -2.13 12.66
N GLY A 61 -0.20 -1.77 11.70
CA GLY A 61 -0.97 -2.74 10.93
C GLY A 61 -0.07 -3.70 10.11
N PRO A 62 -0.61 -4.85 9.67
CA PRO A 62 -2.00 -5.30 9.88
C PRO A 62 -2.24 -6.04 11.21
N LEU A 63 -1.18 -6.48 11.91
CA LEU A 63 -1.32 -7.35 13.09
C LEU A 63 -1.45 -6.57 14.41
N ASN A 64 -0.74 -5.45 14.53
CA ASN A 64 -0.65 -4.64 15.75
C ASN A 64 -1.22 -3.23 15.58
N GLY A 65 -2.08 -3.05 14.59
CA GLY A 65 -2.82 -1.80 14.41
C GLY A 65 -4.07 -1.76 15.27
N THR A 66 -4.58 -0.54 15.51
CA THR A 66 -5.86 -0.32 16.18
C THR A 66 -6.84 0.39 15.26
N PRO A 67 -8.15 0.13 15.36
CA PRO A 67 -9.14 0.85 14.55
C PRO A 67 -9.15 2.34 14.89
N TYR A 68 -9.40 3.16 13.90
CA TYR A 68 -9.57 4.60 14.01
C TYR A 68 -10.82 5.02 13.21
N PRO A 69 -11.83 5.63 13.83
CA PRO A 69 -13.07 6.04 13.16
C PRO A 69 -12.82 7.33 12.35
N LEU A 70 -12.29 7.21 11.15
CA LEU A 70 -12.01 8.35 10.28
C LEU A 70 -13.29 8.92 9.64
N GLY A 71 -14.26 8.06 9.30
CA GLY A 71 -15.57 8.46 8.79
C GLY A 71 -15.56 9.04 7.36
N VAL A 72 -14.51 8.76 6.57
CA VAL A 72 -14.32 9.36 5.25
C VAL A 72 -14.24 8.28 4.19
N MET A 73 -14.94 8.49 3.07
CA MET A 73 -14.74 7.75 1.82
C MET A 73 -14.23 8.69 0.74
N GLY A 74 -13.40 8.19 -0.15
CA GLY A 74 -12.88 8.93 -1.29
C GLY A 74 -12.87 8.09 -2.56
N ALA A 75 -13.02 8.73 -3.71
CA ALA A 75 -12.90 8.11 -5.01
C ALA A 75 -12.18 9.02 -5.99
N SER A 76 -11.38 8.45 -6.89
CA SER A 76 -10.72 9.19 -7.96
C SER A 76 -10.37 8.27 -9.13
N THR A 77 -10.35 8.83 -10.32
CA THR A 77 -9.77 8.19 -11.51
C THR A 77 -8.25 8.27 -11.51
N ASP A 78 -7.67 9.15 -10.67
CA ASP A 78 -6.23 9.24 -10.45
C ASP A 78 -5.87 8.67 -9.06
N ILE A 79 -5.26 7.49 -9.07
CA ILE A 79 -4.86 6.77 -7.86
C ILE A 79 -3.81 7.54 -7.03
N THR A 80 -2.94 8.32 -7.69
CA THR A 80 -1.92 9.13 -7.01
C THR A 80 -2.55 10.31 -6.30
N ALA A 81 -3.47 11.01 -6.97
CA ALA A 81 -4.22 12.10 -6.38
C ALA A 81 -4.99 11.64 -5.14
N LEU A 82 -5.65 10.48 -5.22
CA LEU A 82 -6.40 9.93 -4.10
C LEU A 82 -5.48 9.61 -2.90
N ASP A 83 -4.38 8.88 -3.14
CA ASP A 83 -3.42 8.56 -2.09
C ASP A 83 -2.80 9.83 -1.49
N ARG A 84 -2.58 10.87 -2.32
CA ARG A 84 -2.02 12.16 -1.88
C ARG A 84 -2.98 12.93 -0.96
N ILE A 85 -4.28 12.97 -1.30
CA ILE A 85 -5.33 13.59 -0.48
C ILE A 85 -5.44 12.90 0.88
N PHE A 86 -5.46 11.56 0.90
CA PHE A 86 -5.52 10.82 2.16
C PHE A 86 -4.25 10.97 3.01
N ALA A 87 -3.08 11.12 2.39
CA ALA A 87 -1.85 11.42 3.14
C ALA A 87 -1.94 12.80 3.82
N ASP A 88 -2.52 13.79 3.15
CA ASP A 88 -2.75 15.13 3.69
C ASP A 88 -3.78 15.11 4.82
N LEU A 89 -4.91 14.46 4.59
CA LEU A 89 -6.01 14.32 5.55
C LEU A 89 -5.57 13.63 6.85
N LEU A 90 -4.68 12.64 6.76
CA LEU A 90 -4.13 11.91 7.90
C LEU A 90 -2.87 12.58 8.47
N ASN A 91 -2.51 13.77 8.00
CA ASN A 91 -1.30 14.50 8.39
C ASN A 91 -0.02 13.63 8.33
N ILE A 92 0.09 12.78 7.30
CA ILE A 92 1.25 11.91 7.11
C ILE A 92 2.32 12.67 6.29
N PRO A 93 3.52 12.90 6.85
CA PRO A 93 4.59 13.56 6.13
C PRO A 93 4.96 12.83 4.84
N LEU A 94 5.03 13.56 3.71
CA LEU A 94 5.25 12.97 2.38
C LEU A 94 6.62 12.31 2.24
N ASP A 95 7.62 12.75 3.00
CA ASP A 95 8.93 12.12 3.08
C ASP A 95 8.89 10.70 3.64
N LYS A 96 7.81 10.33 4.30
CA LYS A 96 7.56 8.97 4.81
C LYS A 96 6.72 8.11 3.87
N VAL A 97 6.07 8.70 2.85
CA VAL A 97 5.20 7.97 1.91
C VAL A 97 5.95 7.67 0.61
N TYR A 98 6.78 6.64 0.64
CA TYR A 98 7.69 6.29 -0.48
C TYR A 98 6.99 6.00 -1.81
N ALA A 99 5.73 5.53 -1.79
CA ALA A 99 4.94 5.36 -3.00
C ALA A 99 4.63 6.70 -3.67
N LEU A 100 4.24 7.72 -2.90
CA LEU A 100 3.99 9.06 -3.41
C LEU A 100 5.26 9.76 -3.86
N GLN A 101 6.38 9.60 -3.14
CA GLN A 101 7.67 10.10 -3.60
C GLN A 101 8.07 9.48 -4.95
N ALA A 102 7.86 8.16 -5.10
CA ALA A 102 8.13 7.47 -6.35
C ALA A 102 7.19 7.92 -7.47
N ALA A 103 5.91 8.20 -7.17
CA ALA A 103 4.95 8.75 -8.12
C ALA A 103 5.44 10.12 -8.64
N LYS A 104 5.88 11.01 -7.75
CA LYS A 104 6.46 12.31 -8.12
C LYS A 104 7.69 12.14 -9.00
N LEU A 105 8.64 11.28 -8.62
CA LEU A 105 9.86 11.01 -9.40
C LEU A 105 9.59 10.42 -10.79
N LYS A 106 8.52 9.62 -10.92
CA LYS A 106 8.13 8.98 -12.18
C LYS A 106 7.09 9.79 -12.97
N GLN A 107 6.70 10.96 -12.48
CA GLN A 107 5.65 11.80 -13.08
C GLN A 107 4.38 10.96 -13.37
N PHE A 108 3.91 10.23 -12.35
CA PHE A 108 2.76 9.35 -12.45
C PHE A 108 1.60 9.88 -11.62
N GLY A 109 0.55 10.33 -12.29
CA GLY A 109 -0.64 10.95 -11.69
C GLY A 109 -0.39 12.35 -11.11
N GLN A 110 -1.45 12.97 -10.60
CA GLN A 110 -1.36 14.31 -10.01
C GLN A 110 -0.90 14.23 -8.56
N PHE A 111 0.18 14.96 -8.26
CA PHE A 111 0.79 14.99 -6.93
C PHE A 111 0.53 16.31 -6.20
N ASP A 112 0.47 17.42 -6.92
CA ASP A 112 0.37 18.75 -6.33
C ASP A 112 -1.10 19.10 -6.07
N LEU A 113 -1.45 19.38 -4.80
CA LEU A 113 -2.81 19.60 -4.33
C LEU A 113 -3.49 20.80 -5.00
N GLU A 114 -2.73 21.81 -5.37
CA GLU A 114 -3.25 23.04 -6.02
C GLU A 114 -3.87 22.80 -7.39
N TYR A 115 -3.48 21.68 -8.06
CA TYR A 115 -4.03 21.31 -9.37
C TYR A 115 -5.09 20.20 -9.28
N MET A 116 -5.54 19.86 -8.06
CA MET A 116 -6.57 18.86 -7.85
C MET A 116 -7.94 19.51 -7.69
N GLU A 117 -8.88 19.06 -8.49
CA GLU A 117 -10.29 19.38 -8.27
C GLU A 117 -10.89 18.38 -7.29
N ILE A 118 -11.33 18.88 -6.13
CA ILE A 118 -11.88 18.05 -5.05
C ILE A 118 -13.32 18.44 -4.84
N SER A 119 -14.22 17.48 -5.02
CA SER A 119 -15.66 17.66 -4.82
C SER A 119 -16.14 16.84 -3.63
N GLY A 120 -17.02 17.40 -2.83
CA GLY A 120 -17.58 16.71 -1.67
C GLY A 120 -18.53 17.62 -0.87
N PRO A 121 -19.19 17.06 0.15
CA PRO A 121 -20.14 17.80 1.00
C PRO A 121 -19.48 18.85 1.89
N ALA A 122 -18.16 18.76 2.11
CA ALA A 122 -17.36 19.68 2.90
C ALA A 122 -15.98 19.88 2.28
N ASP A 123 -15.29 20.96 2.65
CA ASP A 123 -13.86 21.07 2.34
C ASP A 123 -13.10 19.91 3.01
N TYR A 124 -12.38 19.12 2.23
CA TYR A 124 -11.65 17.95 2.74
C TYR A 124 -10.68 18.32 3.85
N ARG A 125 -10.13 19.55 3.85
CA ARG A 125 -9.21 20.02 4.90
C ARG A 125 -9.87 20.11 6.27
N SER A 126 -11.19 20.36 6.30
CA SER A 126 -11.96 20.33 7.57
C SER A 126 -12.10 18.94 8.16
N LEU A 127 -11.82 17.90 7.36
CA LEU A 127 -11.83 16.49 7.76
C LEU A 127 -10.44 15.99 8.20
N ALA A 128 -9.40 16.85 8.12
CA ALA A 128 -8.05 16.49 8.50
C ALA A 128 -7.96 16.15 10.00
N VAL A 129 -7.18 15.13 10.31
CA VAL A 129 -7.01 14.62 11.68
C VAL A 129 -5.54 14.74 12.11
N GLU A 130 -5.33 15.15 13.37
CA GLU A 130 -3.99 15.37 13.93
C GLU A 130 -3.51 14.19 14.81
N ASP A 131 -4.43 13.43 15.35
CA ASP A 131 -4.18 12.38 16.34
C ASP A 131 -4.00 10.98 15.73
N PHE A 132 -4.00 10.86 14.41
CA PHE A 132 -3.81 9.58 13.72
C PHE A 132 -2.40 9.01 13.96
N LYS A 133 -2.31 7.84 14.56
CA LYS A 133 -1.04 7.17 14.87
C LYS A 133 -0.40 6.59 13.62
N GLN A 134 0.65 7.21 13.15
CA GLN A 134 1.39 6.74 11.98
C GLN A 134 2.12 5.42 12.25
N ALA A 135 2.20 4.57 11.23
CA ALA A 135 3.03 3.37 11.28
C ALA A 135 4.53 3.73 11.19
N TYR A 136 5.36 3.07 12.01
CA TYR A 136 6.81 3.14 11.84
C TYR A 136 7.24 2.33 10.62
N PRO A 137 8.15 2.85 9.77
CA PRO A 137 8.65 2.09 8.63
C PRO A 137 9.44 0.89 9.11
N LEU A 138 8.89 -0.31 8.90
CA LEU A 138 9.61 -1.56 9.11
C LEU A 138 10.59 -1.80 7.98
N ASP A 139 11.70 -2.48 8.29
CA ASP A 139 12.64 -2.92 7.27
C ASP A 139 11.98 -3.90 6.31
N ILE A 140 12.21 -3.66 5.01
CA ILE A 140 11.65 -4.48 3.94
C ILE A 140 12.52 -5.72 3.67
N SER A 141 13.60 -5.90 4.44
CA SER A 141 14.54 -7.01 4.25
C SER A 141 13.86 -8.35 4.52
N PHE A 142 13.86 -9.19 3.50
CA PHE A 142 13.53 -10.60 3.64
C PHE A 142 14.80 -11.38 3.97
N ASP A 143 14.80 -12.06 5.10
CA ASP A 143 15.85 -13.04 5.43
C ASP A 143 15.71 -14.26 4.50
N PRO A 144 16.72 -14.55 3.66
CA PRO A 144 16.69 -15.71 2.75
C PRO A 144 16.45 -17.04 3.48
N ALA A 145 16.96 -17.17 4.71
CA ALA A 145 16.76 -18.36 5.53
C ALA A 145 15.30 -18.53 5.96
N ARG A 146 14.62 -17.43 6.31
CA ARG A 146 13.17 -17.45 6.60
C ARG A 146 12.35 -17.80 5.36
N MET A 147 12.74 -17.30 4.19
CA MET A 147 12.08 -17.65 2.93
C MET A 147 12.21 -19.14 2.63
N LEU A 148 13.41 -19.68 2.76
CA LEU A 148 13.67 -21.11 2.52
C LEU A 148 12.85 -21.98 3.49
N LYS A 149 12.84 -21.63 4.77
CA LYS A 149 12.06 -22.31 5.81
C LYS A 149 10.54 -22.25 5.54
N SER A 150 10.03 -21.10 5.11
CA SER A 150 8.62 -20.94 4.72
C SER A 150 8.28 -21.77 3.48
N PHE A 151 9.21 -21.87 2.53
CA PHE A 151 9.06 -22.66 1.32
C PHE A 151 8.98 -24.17 1.62
N PHE A 152 9.88 -24.67 2.48
CA PHE A 152 9.85 -26.06 2.91
C PHE A 152 8.61 -26.39 3.73
N LYS A 153 8.18 -25.47 4.62
CA LYS A 153 6.96 -25.64 5.40
C LYS A 153 5.73 -25.72 4.49
N GLN A 154 5.60 -24.82 3.52
CA GLN A 154 4.49 -24.81 2.59
C GLN A 154 4.51 -26.04 1.66
N PHE A 155 5.68 -26.48 1.20
CA PHE A 155 5.83 -27.70 0.43
C PHE A 155 5.41 -28.94 1.23
N TYR A 156 5.80 -29.00 2.50
CA TYR A 156 5.41 -30.08 3.41
C TYR A 156 3.89 -30.10 3.64
N GLU A 157 3.27 -28.97 3.91
CA GLU A 157 1.81 -28.86 4.12
C GLU A 157 1.02 -29.27 2.87
N ILE A 158 1.40 -28.77 1.70
CA ILE A 158 0.67 -29.03 0.45
C ILE A 158 0.86 -30.47 -0.06
N ARG A 159 2.08 -31.03 0.06
CA ARG A 159 2.42 -32.33 -0.53
C ARG A 159 2.25 -33.49 0.41
N ILE A 160 2.39 -33.30 1.71
CA ILE A 160 2.46 -34.37 2.71
C ILE A 160 1.24 -34.37 3.62
N LYS A 161 0.79 -33.18 4.08
CA LYS A 161 -0.34 -33.11 5.01
C LYS A 161 -1.71 -33.05 4.33
N GLU A 162 -1.81 -32.41 3.16
CA GLU A 162 -3.07 -32.25 2.41
C GLU A 162 -2.90 -32.53 0.90
N PRO A 163 -2.58 -33.75 0.49
CA PRO A 163 -2.36 -34.07 -0.93
C PRO A 163 -3.61 -33.89 -1.82
N GLY A 164 -4.80 -33.75 -1.23
CA GLY A 164 -6.07 -33.58 -1.97
C GLY A 164 -6.40 -32.16 -2.41
N HIS A 165 -5.84 -31.12 -1.81
CA HIS A 165 -6.15 -29.71 -2.15
C HIS A 165 -5.33 -29.13 -3.32
N ALA A 166 -4.33 -29.84 -3.82
CA ALA A 166 -3.48 -29.36 -4.93
C ALA A 166 -4.16 -29.41 -6.32
N ARG A 167 -5.43 -29.80 -6.44
CA ARG A 167 -6.12 -29.95 -7.74
C ARG A 167 -6.90 -28.72 -8.21
N TRP A 168 -6.94 -27.61 -7.43
CA TRP A 168 -7.81 -26.47 -7.74
C TRP A 168 -7.13 -25.10 -7.62
N GLN A 169 -5.83 -25.00 -7.92
CA GLN A 169 -5.14 -23.70 -8.05
C GLN A 169 -4.36 -23.60 -9.35
#